data_363c32a4022cb3f0599547b46133dccb
#
_entry.id   363c32a4022cb3f0599547b46133dccb
#
_cell.length_a   1.000
_cell.length_b   1.000
_cell.length_c   1.000
_cell.angle_alpha   90.00
_cell.angle_beta   90.00
_cell.angle_gamma   90.00
#
_symmetry.space_group_name_H-M   'P 1'
#
loop_
_entity.id
_entity.type
_entity.pdbx_description
1 polymer ?
#
loop_
_entity_poly.entity_id
_entity_poly.type
_entity_poly.pdbx_seq_one_letter_code
_entity_poly.pdbx_strand_id
1 'polypeptide(L)'
;MSKTHWRPAHTCDLPAISALAARIHPALPERAEVLAEKMRLYPAGCRVLGADEGIVGYGLTHPWMQYRIPPLDSFLHELPDRADCLHLHDLAVLSGFRGGVARDYVAEIERLARASHIATLALVSVYATRPLWERVGFRAVTADAELRTKLESYGEGTTYMLRDLAAT
;
A
#
# COMPACT_ATOMS: atom_id res chain seq x y z
N MET A 1 2.81 7.88 25.21
CA MET A 1 2.74 7.40 23.81
C MET A 1 1.83 8.34 23.04
N SER A 2 2.33 8.99 21.99
CA SER A 2 1.51 9.85 21.14
C SER A 2 0.35 9.07 20.55
N LYS A 3 -0.85 9.64 20.65
CA LYS A 3 -2.06 9.04 20.10
C LYS A 3 -2.04 9.19 18.58
N THR A 4 -1.99 8.07 17.87
CA THR A 4 -2.05 8.07 16.40
C THR A 4 -3.45 7.77 15.90
N HIS A 5 -3.82 8.32 14.74
CA HIS A 5 -5.08 8.02 14.07
C HIS A 5 -4.91 8.09 12.55
N TRP A 6 -5.57 7.17 11.84
CA TRP A 6 -5.70 7.22 10.39
C TRP A 6 -6.81 8.20 10.00
N ARG A 7 -6.54 9.03 8.99
CA ARG A 7 -7.54 9.90 8.35
C ARG A 7 -7.37 9.89 6.83
N PRO A 8 -8.38 10.30 6.07
CA PRO A 8 -8.22 10.52 4.62
C PRO A 8 -7.04 11.44 4.33
N ALA A 9 -6.27 11.10 3.31
CA ALA A 9 -5.24 11.97 2.79
C ALA A 9 -5.86 13.07 1.92
N HIS A 10 -5.34 14.29 2.06
CA HIS A 10 -5.71 15.45 1.26
C HIS A 10 -4.54 15.88 0.38
N THR A 11 -4.80 16.63 -0.66
CA THR A 11 -3.76 17.11 -1.58
C THR A 11 -2.66 17.91 -0.85
N CYS A 12 -3.00 18.63 0.20
CA CYS A 12 -2.03 19.37 1.02
C CYS A 12 -1.10 18.47 1.84
N ASP A 13 -1.39 17.17 1.98
CA ASP A 13 -0.53 16.21 2.67
C ASP A 13 0.60 15.67 1.77
N LEU A 14 0.53 15.90 0.46
CA LEU A 14 1.49 15.37 -0.50
C LEU A 14 2.96 15.69 -0.16
N PRO A 15 3.33 16.90 0.27
CA PRO A 15 4.72 17.17 0.68
C PRO A 15 5.19 16.28 1.83
N ALA A 16 4.34 16.04 2.82
CA ALA A 16 4.66 15.16 3.96
C ALA A 16 4.75 13.69 3.53
N ILE A 17 3.83 13.22 2.67
CA ILE A 17 3.85 11.87 2.09
C ILE A 17 5.14 11.66 1.31
N SER A 18 5.49 12.58 0.41
CA SER A 18 6.71 12.50 -0.40
C SER A 18 7.99 12.49 0.46
N ALA A 19 8.04 13.31 1.50
CA ALA A 19 9.17 13.33 2.43
C ALA A 19 9.30 12.01 3.21
N LEU A 20 8.19 11.43 3.66
CA LEU A 20 8.16 10.14 4.33
C LEU A 20 8.57 9.00 3.38
N ALA A 21 8.08 9.00 2.14
CA ALA A 21 8.47 8.04 1.12
C ALA A 21 9.97 8.03 0.87
N ALA A 22 10.57 9.19 0.64
CA ALA A 22 12.02 9.33 0.44
C ALA A 22 12.84 8.87 1.65
N ARG A 23 12.33 9.09 2.87
CA ARG A 23 13.00 8.70 4.12
C ARG A 23 12.91 7.20 4.40
N ILE A 24 11.75 6.59 4.13
CA ILE A 24 11.45 5.21 4.53
C ILE A 24 11.82 4.22 3.41
N HIS A 25 11.67 4.64 2.16
CA HIS A 25 11.92 3.83 0.96
C HIS A 25 13.03 4.42 0.07
N PRO A 26 14.24 4.68 0.59
CA PRO A 26 15.30 5.33 -0.20
C PRO A 26 15.76 4.47 -1.40
N ALA A 27 15.57 3.15 -1.33
CA ALA A 27 15.91 2.22 -2.41
C ALA A 27 14.78 2.04 -3.45
N LEU A 28 13.58 2.56 -3.17
CA LEU A 28 12.40 2.46 -4.03
C LEU A 28 11.77 3.86 -4.20
N PRO A 29 12.50 4.83 -4.77
CA PRO A 29 12.02 6.20 -4.86
C PRO A 29 10.85 6.32 -5.83
N GLU A 30 9.83 7.10 -5.43
CA GLU A 30 8.76 7.53 -6.31
C GLU A 30 8.65 9.06 -6.32
N ARG A 31 8.48 9.64 -7.51
CA ARG A 31 8.31 11.08 -7.68
C ARG A 31 6.99 11.56 -7.07
N ALA A 32 6.97 12.77 -6.57
CA ALA A 32 5.78 13.37 -5.96
C ALA A 32 4.57 13.37 -6.91
N GLU A 33 4.79 13.58 -8.22
CA GLU A 33 3.74 13.57 -9.23
C GLU A 33 3.09 12.20 -9.40
N VAL A 34 3.87 11.13 -9.23
CA VAL A 34 3.39 9.74 -9.30
C VAL A 34 2.53 9.42 -8.07
N LEU A 35 2.94 9.87 -6.89
CA LEU A 35 2.15 9.75 -5.66
C LEU A 35 0.86 10.57 -5.76
N ALA A 36 0.95 11.80 -6.28
CA ALA A 36 -0.20 12.70 -6.48
C ALA A 36 -1.24 12.08 -7.42
N GLU A 37 -0.80 11.43 -8.50
CA GLU A 37 -1.71 10.74 -9.42
C GLU A 37 -2.51 9.65 -8.73
N LYS A 38 -1.87 8.81 -7.91
CA LYS A 38 -2.55 7.74 -7.16
C LYS A 38 -3.59 8.32 -6.21
N MET A 39 -3.25 9.42 -5.51
CA MET A 39 -4.19 10.14 -4.65
C MET A 39 -5.38 10.70 -5.42
N ARG A 40 -5.16 11.20 -6.63
CA ARG A 40 -6.23 11.72 -7.51
C ARG A 40 -7.11 10.62 -8.08
N LEU A 41 -6.52 9.51 -8.50
CA LEU A 41 -7.26 8.39 -9.13
C LEU A 41 -8.15 7.64 -8.13
N TYR A 42 -7.68 7.46 -6.89
CA TYR A 42 -8.43 6.72 -5.88
C TYR A 42 -8.26 7.33 -4.48
N PRO A 43 -8.84 8.51 -4.22
CA PRO A 43 -8.70 9.19 -2.92
C PRO A 43 -9.21 8.36 -1.74
N ALA A 44 -10.23 7.52 -1.96
CA ALA A 44 -10.78 6.65 -0.92
C ALA A 44 -9.75 5.66 -0.33
N GLY A 45 -8.76 5.25 -1.12
CA GLY A 45 -7.69 4.33 -0.69
C GLY A 45 -6.47 5.02 -0.11
N CYS A 46 -6.46 6.35 -0.02
CA CYS A 46 -5.31 7.11 0.43
C CYS A 46 -5.53 7.65 1.85
N ARG A 47 -4.62 7.33 2.75
CA ARG A 47 -4.67 7.69 4.17
C ARG A 47 -3.35 8.27 4.64
N VAL A 48 -3.41 9.12 5.65
CA VAL A 48 -2.26 9.53 6.46
C VAL A 48 -2.47 9.17 7.91
N LEU A 49 -1.38 8.80 8.57
CA LEU A 49 -1.33 8.56 10.01
C LEU A 49 -0.89 9.83 10.71
N GLY A 50 -1.83 10.48 11.39
CA GLY A 50 -1.58 11.66 12.21
C GLY A 50 -1.13 11.29 13.61
N ALA A 51 -0.25 12.10 14.18
CA ALA A 51 0.18 12.10 15.57
C ALA A 51 0.30 13.56 16.05
N ASP A 52 0.62 13.74 17.33
CA ASP A 52 0.82 15.10 17.88
C ASP A 52 1.94 15.86 17.17
N GLU A 53 2.94 15.13 16.68
CA GLU A 53 4.10 15.67 15.94
C GLU A 53 3.82 15.97 14.46
N GLY A 54 2.63 15.64 13.95
CA GLY A 54 2.25 15.78 12.55
C GLY A 54 1.99 14.45 11.86
N ILE A 55 2.25 14.37 10.55
CA ILE A 55 2.06 13.13 9.77
C ILE A 55 3.28 12.23 9.97
N VAL A 56 3.05 11.03 10.50
CA VAL A 56 4.08 10.04 10.84
C VAL A 56 4.01 8.77 9.99
N GLY A 57 3.02 8.69 9.10
CA GLY A 57 2.86 7.59 8.16
C GLY A 57 1.83 7.90 7.08
N TYR A 58 1.80 7.06 6.07
CA TYR A 58 0.78 7.11 5.01
C TYR A 58 0.53 5.72 4.45
N GLY A 59 -0.61 5.55 3.79
CA GLY A 59 -0.94 4.37 3.00
C GLY A 59 -1.64 4.77 1.72
N LEU A 60 -1.23 4.16 0.61
CA LEU A 60 -1.81 4.35 -0.73
C LEU A 60 -2.29 3.00 -1.25
N THR A 61 -3.56 2.92 -1.57
CA THR A 61 -4.21 1.72 -2.09
C THR A 61 -5.09 2.11 -3.27
N HIS A 62 -5.17 1.28 -4.27
CA HIS A 62 -6.03 1.51 -5.43
C HIS A 62 -6.57 0.19 -6.01
N PRO A 63 -7.71 0.21 -6.74
CA PRO A 63 -8.18 -0.92 -7.53
C PRO A 63 -7.12 -1.34 -8.56
N TRP A 64 -6.93 -2.65 -8.72
CA TRP A 64 -5.98 -3.21 -9.68
C TRP A 64 -6.35 -4.63 -10.09
N MET A 65 -5.47 -5.25 -10.90
CA MET A 65 -5.60 -6.62 -11.34
C MET A 65 -4.65 -7.51 -10.54
N GLN A 66 -5.15 -8.66 -10.03
CA GLN A 66 -4.31 -9.66 -9.36
C GLN A 66 -3.18 -10.13 -10.27
N TYR A 67 -2.05 -10.46 -9.66
CA TYR A 67 -0.80 -10.90 -10.31
C TYR A 67 -0.17 -9.87 -11.25
N ARG A 68 -0.71 -8.67 -11.32
CA ARG A 68 -0.10 -7.54 -12.03
C ARG A 68 0.45 -6.55 -11.02
N ILE A 69 1.74 -6.27 -11.13
CA ILE A 69 2.43 -5.31 -10.26
C ILE A 69 2.64 -4.02 -11.05
N PRO A 70 2.15 -2.87 -10.56
CA PRO A 70 2.48 -1.59 -11.18
C PRO A 70 4.00 -1.38 -11.19
N PRO A 71 4.59 -0.90 -12.29
CA PRO A 71 6.02 -0.57 -12.30
C PRO A 71 6.33 0.51 -11.25
N LEU A 72 7.53 0.43 -10.66
CA LEU A 72 8.02 1.47 -9.75
C LEU A 72 8.09 2.83 -10.46
N ASP A 73 7.80 3.90 -9.71
CA ASP A 73 7.85 5.29 -10.17
C ASP A 73 7.13 5.54 -11.51
N SER A 74 5.97 4.88 -11.69
CA SER A 74 5.19 4.95 -12.93
C SER A 74 3.80 5.51 -12.70
N PHE A 75 3.33 6.29 -13.67
CA PHE A 75 1.93 6.69 -13.73
C PHE A 75 1.05 5.47 -14.04
N LEU A 76 -0.09 5.38 -13.36
CA LEU A 76 -1.14 4.40 -13.68
C LEU A 76 -1.99 4.85 -14.87
N HIS A 77 -2.07 6.17 -15.09
CA HIS A 77 -2.92 6.87 -16.05
C HIS A 77 -4.41 6.73 -15.74
N GLU A 78 -4.90 5.51 -15.61
CA GLU A 78 -6.28 5.15 -15.29
C GLU A 78 -6.34 3.90 -14.42
N LEU A 79 -7.46 3.69 -13.76
CA LEU A 79 -7.74 2.45 -13.03
C LEU A 79 -8.42 1.45 -13.97
N PRO A 80 -8.22 0.14 -13.78
CA PRO A 80 -8.88 -0.87 -14.61
C PRO A 80 -10.39 -0.87 -14.37
N ASP A 81 -11.18 -0.93 -15.44
CA ASP A 81 -12.65 -1.01 -15.38
C ASP A 81 -13.15 -2.25 -14.61
N ARG A 82 -12.38 -3.32 -14.64
CA ARG A 82 -12.68 -4.61 -13.99
C ARG A 82 -11.57 -4.99 -13.02
N ALA A 83 -11.36 -4.15 -12.02
CA ALA A 83 -10.45 -4.49 -10.95
C ALA A 83 -10.96 -5.71 -10.16
N ASP A 84 -10.07 -6.64 -9.86
CA ASP A 84 -10.37 -7.84 -9.07
C ASP A 84 -9.64 -7.87 -7.73
N CYS A 85 -8.86 -6.83 -7.42
CA CYS A 85 -8.26 -6.61 -6.11
C CYS A 85 -8.14 -5.12 -5.76
N LEU A 86 -8.01 -4.83 -4.47
CA LEU A 86 -7.40 -3.59 -4.01
C LEU A 86 -5.90 -3.85 -3.76
N HIS A 87 -5.05 -3.15 -4.50
CA HIS A 87 -3.61 -3.23 -4.38
C HIS A 87 -3.10 -2.20 -3.37
N LEU A 88 -2.54 -2.67 -2.26
CA LEU A 88 -1.83 -1.83 -1.30
C LEU A 88 -0.49 -1.45 -1.95
N HIS A 89 -0.49 -0.28 -2.59
CA HIS A 89 0.67 0.19 -3.36
C HIS A 89 1.84 0.54 -2.45
N ASP A 90 1.55 1.22 -1.34
CA ASP A 90 2.56 1.61 -0.36
C ASP A 90 1.94 1.78 1.03
N LEU A 91 2.69 1.39 2.05
CA LEU A 91 2.41 1.66 3.44
C LEU A 91 3.72 1.96 4.15
N ALA A 92 3.89 3.20 4.55
CA ALA A 92 5.08 3.68 5.22
C ALA A 92 4.74 4.34 6.56
N VAL A 93 5.41 3.91 7.62
CA VAL A 93 5.23 4.44 8.98
C VAL A 93 6.59 4.58 9.65
N LEU A 94 6.83 5.72 10.27
CA LEU A 94 8.05 5.95 11.06
C LEU A 94 8.18 4.91 12.17
N SER A 95 9.41 4.47 12.44
CA SER A 95 9.69 3.33 13.33
C SER A 95 9.09 3.46 14.72
N GLY A 96 9.06 4.66 15.29
CA GLY A 96 8.48 4.92 16.60
C GLY A 96 6.95 4.80 16.71
N PHE A 97 6.25 4.65 15.57
CA PHE A 97 4.78 4.65 15.49
C PHE A 97 4.18 3.37 14.91
N ARG A 98 4.97 2.30 14.77
CA ARG A 98 4.56 1.07 14.06
C ARG A 98 3.62 0.13 14.84
N GLY A 99 3.34 0.41 16.11
CA GLY A 99 2.56 -0.48 16.97
C GLY A 99 1.09 -0.64 16.53
N GLY A 100 0.76 -1.71 15.80
CA GLY A 100 -0.61 -2.05 15.41
C GLY A 100 -1.19 -1.27 14.22
N VAL A 101 -0.59 -0.17 13.82
CA VAL A 101 -1.14 0.75 12.81
C VAL A 101 -1.31 0.13 11.41
N ALA A 102 -0.48 -0.85 11.04
CA ALA A 102 -0.64 -1.58 9.78
C ALA A 102 -1.92 -2.42 9.78
N ARG A 103 -2.24 -3.08 10.90
CA ARG A 103 -3.49 -3.83 11.06
C ARG A 103 -4.70 -2.91 10.94
N ASP A 104 -4.65 -1.75 11.58
CA ASP A 104 -5.74 -0.78 11.58
C ASP A 104 -5.96 -0.22 10.16
N TYR A 105 -4.86 0.08 9.43
CA TYR A 105 -4.94 0.47 8.03
C TYR A 105 -5.57 -0.64 7.16
N VAL A 106 -5.09 -1.88 7.28
CA VAL A 106 -5.64 -3.01 6.51
C VAL A 106 -7.14 -3.21 6.81
N ALA A 107 -7.57 -3.04 8.06
CA ALA A 107 -8.99 -3.11 8.41
C ALA A 107 -9.85 -2.03 7.74
N GLU A 108 -9.32 -0.82 7.55
CA GLU A 108 -10.00 0.22 6.77
C GLU A 108 -10.09 -0.14 5.28
N ILE A 109 -8.99 -0.64 4.70
CA ILE A 109 -8.95 -1.05 3.30
C ILE A 109 -9.85 -2.27 3.04
N GLU A 110 -9.94 -3.20 3.99
CA GLU A 110 -10.89 -4.32 3.91
C GLU A 110 -12.34 -3.83 3.84
N ARG A 111 -12.72 -2.87 4.69
CA ARG A 111 -14.08 -2.27 4.63
C ARG A 111 -14.35 -1.61 3.28
N LEU A 112 -13.36 -0.91 2.73
CA LEU A 112 -13.43 -0.27 1.43
C LEU A 112 -13.59 -1.31 0.30
N ALA A 113 -12.81 -2.40 0.33
CA ALA A 113 -12.89 -3.48 -0.64
C ALA A 113 -14.27 -4.14 -0.64
N ARG A 114 -14.81 -4.48 0.55
CA ARG A 114 -16.16 -5.04 0.69
C ARG A 114 -17.24 -4.11 0.17
N ALA A 115 -17.14 -2.81 0.44
CA ALA A 115 -18.08 -1.80 -0.07
C ALA A 115 -18.03 -1.66 -1.61
N SER A 116 -16.88 -1.99 -2.22
CA SER A 116 -16.67 -1.98 -3.66
C SER A 116 -16.87 -3.36 -4.32
N HIS A 117 -17.36 -4.35 -3.58
CA HIS A 117 -17.54 -5.74 -4.04
C HIS A 117 -16.23 -6.38 -4.54
N ILE A 118 -15.09 -5.98 -3.98
CA ILE A 118 -13.78 -6.56 -4.25
C ILE A 118 -13.44 -7.53 -3.11
N ALA A 119 -13.19 -8.78 -3.45
CA ALA A 119 -12.98 -9.85 -2.46
C ALA A 119 -11.50 -10.11 -2.15
N THR A 120 -10.57 -9.39 -2.75
CA THR A 120 -9.12 -9.65 -2.61
C THR A 120 -8.34 -8.38 -2.35
N LEU A 121 -7.43 -8.45 -1.39
CA LEU A 121 -6.36 -7.46 -1.20
C LEU A 121 -5.05 -8.04 -1.73
N ALA A 122 -4.23 -7.20 -2.36
CA ALA A 122 -2.93 -7.58 -2.92
C ALA A 122 -1.84 -6.60 -2.49
N LEU A 123 -0.62 -7.09 -2.36
CA LEU A 123 0.55 -6.24 -2.12
C LEU A 123 1.86 -6.90 -2.57
N VAL A 124 2.91 -6.10 -2.69
CA VAL A 124 4.29 -6.55 -2.77
C VAL A 124 4.96 -6.29 -1.42
N SER A 125 5.34 -7.35 -0.72
CA SER A 125 6.14 -7.26 0.49
C SER A 125 7.59 -6.98 0.13
N VAL A 126 8.16 -5.91 0.67
CA VAL A 126 9.56 -5.50 0.49
C VAL A 126 10.28 -5.45 1.84
N TYR A 127 11.60 -5.31 1.83
CA TYR A 127 12.42 -5.19 3.05
C TYR A 127 12.19 -6.31 4.08
N ALA A 128 11.94 -7.53 3.62
CA ALA A 128 11.64 -8.69 4.49
C ALA A 128 10.44 -8.47 5.44
N THR A 129 9.47 -7.65 5.06
CA THR A 129 8.26 -7.39 5.86
C THR A 129 7.18 -8.47 5.76
N ARG A 130 7.43 -9.55 5.03
CA ARG A 130 6.49 -10.68 4.87
C ARG A 130 5.88 -11.16 6.20
N PRO A 131 6.63 -11.36 7.32
CA PRO A 131 6.02 -11.80 8.57
C PRO A 131 5.01 -10.81 9.16
N LEU A 132 5.16 -9.51 8.89
CA LEU A 132 4.16 -8.50 9.28
C LEU A 132 2.85 -8.74 8.53
N TRP A 133 2.94 -8.93 7.21
CA TRP A 133 1.78 -9.12 6.36
C TRP A 133 1.05 -10.44 6.61
N GLU A 134 1.80 -11.51 6.92
CA GLU A 134 1.21 -12.79 7.32
C GLU A 134 0.38 -12.67 8.61
N ARG A 135 0.82 -11.87 9.58
CA ARG A 135 0.06 -11.61 10.80
C ARG A 135 -1.25 -10.86 10.59
N VAL A 136 -1.37 -10.10 9.50
CA VAL A 136 -2.61 -9.42 9.12
C VAL A 136 -3.37 -10.14 8.00
N GLY A 137 -3.08 -11.43 7.82
CA GLY A 137 -3.89 -12.35 7.01
C GLY A 137 -3.51 -12.48 5.54
N PHE A 138 -2.42 -11.85 5.11
CA PHE A 138 -1.91 -12.07 3.76
C PHE A 138 -1.13 -13.38 3.66
N ARG A 139 -1.12 -13.96 2.47
CA ARG A 139 -0.33 -15.16 2.18
C ARG A 139 0.49 -14.96 0.93
N ALA A 140 1.73 -15.42 0.97
CA ALA A 140 2.59 -15.45 -0.21
C ALA A 140 2.00 -16.38 -1.27
N VAL A 141 2.04 -15.94 -2.52
CA VAL A 141 1.63 -16.75 -3.66
C VAL A 141 2.85 -17.19 -4.45
N THR A 142 2.75 -18.35 -5.11
CA THR A 142 3.80 -18.85 -6.01
C THR A 142 3.83 -17.97 -7.25
N ALA A 143 4.98 -17.34 -7.50
CA ALA A 143 5.19 -16.50 -8.65
C ALA A 143 5.54 -17.34 -9.88
N ASP A 144 4.89 -17.10 -11.01
CA ASP A 144 5.35 -17.57 -12.32
C ASP A 144 6.58 -16.78 -12.81
N ALA A 145 7.05 -17.06 -14.01
CA ALA A 145 8.25 -16.42 -14.54
C ALA A 145 8.08 -14.90 -14.74
N GLU A 146 6.91 -14.45 -15.20
CA GLU A 146 6.61 -13.04 -15.44
C GLU A 146 6.55 -12.27 -14.12
N LEU A 147 5.81 -12.80 -13.14
CA LEU A 147 5.68 -12.20 -11.82
C LEU A 147 7.04 -12.15 -11.09
N ARG A 148 7.86 -13.20 -11.21
CA ARG A 148 9.22 -13.21 -10.64
C ARG A 148 10.09 -12.09 -11.21
N THR A 149 10.09 -11.92 -12.53
CA THR A 149 10.85 -10.84 -13.19
C THR A 149 10.41 -9.47 -12.67
N LYS A 150 9.12 -9.27 -12.45
CA LYS A 150 8.60 -8.03 -11.85
C LYS A 150 9.06 -7.85 -10.41
N LEU A 151 9.00 -8.90 -9.58
CA LEU A 151 9.43 -8.87 -8.19
C LEU A 151 10.93 -8.56 -8.06
N GLU A 152 11.77 -9.09 -8.95
CA GLU A 152 13.20 -8.79 -8.99
C GLU A 152 13.50 -7.30 -9.14
N SER A 153 12.65 -6.56 -9.85
CA SER A 153 12.78 -5.10 -10.00
C SER A 153 12.58 -4.32 -8.69
N TYR A 154 11.94 -4.93 -7.69
CA TYR A 154 11.73 -4.36 -6.35
C TYR A 154 12.85 -4.73 -5.35
N GLY A 155 13.82 -5.55 -5.76
CA GLY A 155 14.94 -5.98 -4.94
C GLY A 155 14.80 -7.37 -4.34
N GLU A 156 15.83 -7.80 -3.65
CA GLU A 156 15.85 -9.13 -3.01
C GLU A 156 14.82 -9.27 -1.89
N GLY A 157 14.30 -10.48 -1.70
CA GLY A 157 13.36 -10.79 -0.62
C GLY A 157 11.96 -10.22 -0.81
N THR A 158 11.63 -9.77 -2.02
CA THR A 158 10.28 -9.32 -2.36
C THR A 158 9.36 -10.51 -2.59
N THR A 159 8.10 -10.35 -2.15
CA THR A 159 7.09 -11.40 -2.25
C THR A 159 5.76 -10.78 -2.62
N TYR A 160 5.10 -11.31 -3.64
CA TYR A 160 3.72 -10.95 -3.93
C TYR A 160 2.78 -11.70 -2.99
N MET A 161 1.85 -10.99 -2.38
CA MET A 161 0.97 -11.57 -1.37
C MET A 161 -0.48 -11.17 -1.63
N LEU A 162 -1.38 -12.10 -1.35
CA LEU A 162 -2.83 -11.92 -1.44
C LEU A 162 -3.48 -12.19 -0.07
N ARG A 163 -4.60 -11.50 0.16
CA ARG A 163 -5.54 -11.81 1.24
C ARG A 163 -6.94 -11.93 0.66
N ASP A 164 -7.53 -13.12 0.77
CA ASP A 164 -8.91 -13.38 0.39
C ASP A 164 -9.85 -12.95 1.52
N LEU A 165 -10.80 -12.08 1.21
CA LEU A 165 -11.79 -11.56 2.15
C LEU A 165 -13.07 -12.41 2.21
N ALA A 166 -13.23 -13.38 1.30
CA ALA A 166 -14.34 -14.32 1.31
C ALA A 166 -14.08 -15.52 2.24
N ALA A 167 -12.83 -15.80 2.58
CA ALA A 167 -12.39 -16.93 3.42
C ALA A 167 -12.46 -16.63 4.93
N THR A 168 -13.60 -16.13 5.42
CA THR A 168 -13.83 -15.91 6.86
C THR A 168 -14.87 -16.86 7.40
#